data_e49adb7a056da635412fa53cd8117283
#
_entry.id   e49adb7a056da635412fa53cd8117283
#
_cell.length_a   1.000
_cell.length_b   1.000
_cell.length_c   1.000
_cell.angle_alpha   90.00
_cell.angle_beta   90.00
_cell.angle_gamma   90.00
#
_symmetry.space_group_name_H-M   'P 1'
#
loop_
_entity.id
_entity.type
_entity.pdbx_description
1 polymer ?
#
loop_
_entity_poly.entity_id
_entity_poly.type
_entity_poly.pdbx_seq_one_letter_code
_entity_poly.pdbx_strand_id
1 'polypeptide(L)'
;ASCLVGSEMCIRDSASTGIFMGLLGLTTGMIWAQFTWGTFWVNDPKLNGTAVTLLIYLAYFILRNSIENEDSKARVSAIYNIIAFVMMIVFIGILPRMTDSLHPGNGGNPAFGNYDLDSNMRMVFYPAVIGWILIGSWIAQLRFRIKLLEINKENI
;
A
#
# COMPACT_ATOMS: atom_id res chain seq x y z
N ALA A 1 27.39 -7.48 2.04
CA ALA A 1 26.59 -7.95 0.88
C ALA A 1 25.33 -8.72 1.34
N SER A 2 25.41 -9.71 2.21
CA SER A 2 24.25 -10.50 2.64
C SER A 2 23.18 -9.66 3.40
N CYS A 3 23.59 -8.65 4.14
CA CYS A 3 22.66 -7.77 4.87
C CYS A 3 21.89 -6.84 3.93
N LEU A 4 22.53 -6.34 2.87
CA LEU A 4 21.91 -5.53 1.82
C LEU A 4 20.90 -6.35 1.00
N VAL A 5 21.27 -7.56 0.60
CA VAL A 5 20.39 -8.48 -0.15
C VAL A 5 19.15 -8.85 0.68
N GLY A 6 19.31 -9.10 1.99
CA GLY A 6 18.18 -9.38 2.88
C GLY A 6 17.23 -8.20 3.04
N SER A 7 17.74 -6.98 3.17
CA SER A 7 16.91 -5.78 3.29
C SER A 7 16.20 -5.44 1.97
N GLU A 8 16.86 -5.62 0.84
CA GLU A 8 16.28 -5.39 -0.48
C GLU A 8 15.13 -6.34 -0.81
N MET A 9 15.29 -7.63 -0.48
CA MET A 9 14.21 -8.62 -0.63
C MET A 9 13.02 -8.28 0.25
N CYS A 10 13.25 -7.85 1.48
CA CYS A 10 12.19 -7.45 2.40
C CYS A 10 11.39 -6.26 1.85
N ILE A 11 12.07 -5.24 1.30
CA ILE A 11 11.43 -4.08 0.68
C ILE A 11 10.57 -4.50 -0.52
N ARG A 12 11.10 -5.32 -1.40
CA ARG A 12 10.41 -5.83 -2.58
C ARG A 12 9.16 -6.62 -2.20
N ASP A 13 9.28 -7.55 -1.27
CA ASP A 13 8.20 -8.43 -0.89
C ASP A 13 7.11 -7.70 -0.10
N SER A 14 7.50 -6.69 0.68
CA SER A 14 6.57 -5.77 1.34
C SER A 14 5.81 -4.92 0.32
N ALA A 15 6.50 -4.35 -0.68
CA ALA A 15 5.87 -3.59 -1.76
C ALA A 15 4.89 -4.45 -2.58
N SER A 16 5.28 -5.70 -2.91
CA SER A 16 4.39 -6.65 -3.60
C SER A 16 3.14 -6.98 -2.79
N THR A 17 3.30 -7.21 -1.49
CA THR A 17 2.17 -7.44 -0.58
C THR A 17 1.28 -6.21 -0.49
N GLY A 18 1.88 -5.02 -0.41
CA GLY A 18 1.18 -3.74 -0.39
C GLY A 18 0.35 -3.49 -1.66
N ILE A 19 0.89 -3.79 -2.84
CA ILE A 19 0.12 -3.69 -4.10
C ILE A 19 -1.05 -4.67 -4.10
N PHE A 20 -0.84 -5.92 -3.71
CA PHE A 20 -1.92 -6.91 -3.66
C PHE A 20 -3.06 -6.45 -2.75
N MET A 21 -2.74 -5.99 -1.53
CA MET A 21 -3.72 -5.46 -0.59
C MET A 21 -4.36 -4.16 -1.10
N GLY A 22 -3.59 -3.29 -1.77
CA GLY A 22 -4.11 -2.07 -2.38
C GLY A 22 -5.09 -2.33 -3.52
N LEU A 23 -4.80 -3.30 -4.38
CA LEU A 23 -5.72 -3.74 -5.45
C LEU A 23 -6.99 -4.36 -4.87
N LEU A 24 -6.86 -5.19 -3.84
CA LEU A 24 -8.00 -5.76 -3.14
C LEU A 24 -8.87 -4.66 -2.51
N GLY A 25 -8.23 -3.69 -1.82
CA GLY A 25 -8.92 -2.56 -1.24
C GLY A 25 -9.61 -1.67 -2.27
N LEU A 26 -8.94 -1.40 -3.41
CA LEU A 26 -9.53 -0.62 -4.50
C LEU A 26 -10.74 -1.33 -5.11
N THR A 27 -10.62 -2.62 -5.43
CA THR A 27 -11.72 -3.39 -6.05
C THR A 27 -12.92 -3.53 -5.12
N THR A 28 -12.70 -3.82 -3.84
CA THR A 28 -13.79 -3.89 -2.84
C THR A 28 -14.41 -2.52 -2.59
N GLY A 29 -13.59 -1.46 -2.59
CA GLY A 29 -14.05 -0.08 -2.49
C GLY A 29 -14.90 0.36 -3.68
N MET A 30 -14.54 -0.04 -4.91
CA MET A 30 -15.32 0.21 -6.11
C MET A 30 -16.69 -0.49 -6.07
N ILE A 31 -16.74 -1.73 -5.57
CA ILE A 31 -18.02 -2.45 -5.37
C ILE A 31 -18.87 -1.70 -4.34
N TRP A 32 -18.30 -1.28 -3.23
CA TRP A 32 -19.00 -0.48 -2.24
C TRP A 32 -19.50 0.85 -2.80
N ALA A 33 -18.70 1.54 -3.61
CA ALA A 33 -19.05 2.79 -4.28
C ALA A 33 -20.28 2.63 -5.20
N GLN A 34 -20.38 1.51 -5.92
CA GLN A 34 -21.54 1.19 -6.76
C GLN A 34 -22.83 1.16 -5.96
N PHE A 35 -22.81 0.57 -4.77
CA PHE A 35 -24.01 0.48 -3.92
C PHE A 35 -24.34 1.78 -3.20
N THR A 36 -23.33 2.59 -2.88
CA THR A 36 -23.49 3.82 -2.09
C THR A 36 -23.70 5.05 -2.95
N TRP A 37 -22.93 5.17 -4.04
CA TRP A 37 -22.93 6.34 -4.92
C TRP A 37 -23.51 6.06 -6.32
N GLY A 38 -23.88 4.82 -6.61
CA GLY A 38 -24.50 4.43 -7.88
C GLY A 38 -23.52 4.20 -9.03
N THR A 39 -22.22 4.36 -8.81
CA THR A 39 -21.18 4.16 -9.83
C THR A 39 -19.96 3.47 -9.23
N PHE A 40 -19.28 2.62 -10.02
CA PHE A 40 -18.04 1.96 -9.59
C PHE A 40 -16.88 2.93 -9.39
N TRP A 41 -16.86 4.04 -10.12
CA TRP A 41 -15.83 5.05 -10.05
C TRP A 41 -16.44 6.44 -9.97
N VAL A 42 -16.03 7.19 -8.96
CA VAL A 42 -16.37 8.58 -8.76
C VAL A 42 -15.08 9.40 -8.86
N ASN A 43 -15.14 10.58 -9.43
CA ASN A 43 -14.00 11.49 -9.46
C ASN A 43 -13.75 12.08 -8.08
N ASP A 44 -13.20 11.28 -7.20
CA ASP A 44 -12.88 11.62 -5.81
C ASP A 44 -11.36 11.63 -5.62
N PRO A 45 -10.80 12.63 -4.91
CA PRO A 45 -9.36 12.76 -4.69
C PRO A 45 -8.72 11.53 -4.05
N LYS A 46 -9.41 10.87 -3.13
CA LYS A 46 -8.89 9.68 -2.44
C LYS A 46 -8.88 8.45 -3.35
N LEU A 47 -9.93 8.26 -4.15
CA LEU A 47 -10.02 7.17 -5.10
C LEU A 47 -8.97 7.32 -6.21
N ASN A 48 -8.88 8.51 -6.79
CA ASN A 48 -7.88 8.84 -7.80
C ASN A 48 -6.45 8.75 -7.23
N GLY A 49 -6.23 9.26 -6.02
CA GLY A 49 -4.95 9.20 -5.32
C GLY A 49 -4.50 7.76 -5.05
N THR A 50 -5.44 6.87 -4.70
CA THR A 50 -5.15 5.44 -4.52
C THR A 50 -4.73 4.79 -5.84
N ALA A 51 -5.44 5.07 -6.94
CA ALA A 51 -5.09 4.54 -8.25
C ALA A 51 -3.70 5.03 -8.70
N VAL A 52 -3.42 6.32 -8.56
CA VAL A 52 -2.09 6.90 -8.88
C VAL A 52 -1.01 6.27 -8.03
N THR A 53 -1.24 6.06 -6.74
CA THR A 53 -0.29 5.40 -5.83
C THR A 53 0.00 3.97 -6.28
N LEU A 54 -1.02 3.21 -6.68
CA LEU A 54 -0.83 1.85 -7.21
C LEU A 54 0.00 1.86 -8.50
N LEU A 55 -0.24 2.82 -9.41
CA LEU A 55 0.56 2.97 -10.63
C LEU A 55 2.02 3.30 -10.32
N ILE A 56 2.29 4.16 -9.33
CA ILE A 56 3.65 4.47 -8.87
C ILE A 56 4.36 3.21 -8.37
N TYR A 57 3.69 2.38 -7.57
CA TYR A 57 4.27 1.13 -7.10
C TYR A 57 4.40 0.06 -8.20
N LEU A 58 3.52 0.03 -9.19
CA LEU A 58 3.69 -0.82 -10.37
C LEU A 58 4.92 -0.38 -11.20
N ALA A 59 5.11 0.92 -11.37
CA ALA A 59 6.30 1.47 -12.03
C ALA A 59 7.60 1.12 -11.28
N TYR A 60 7.57 1.02 -9.94
CA TYR A 60 8.69 0.51 -9.15
C TYR A 60 9.13 -0.88 -9.60
N PHE A 61 8.18 -1.80 -9.83
CA PHE A 61 8.52 -3.17 -10.28
C PHE A 61 9.07 -3.19 -11.69
N ILE A 62 8.54 -2.37 -12.60
CA ILE A 62 9.05 -2.25 -13.96
C ILE A 62 10.49 -1.71 -13.95
N LEU A 63 10.72 -0.62 -13.21
CA LEU A 63 12.04 -0.02 -13.05
C LEU A 63 13.05 -1.02 -12.50
N ARG A 64 12.68 -1.72 -11.42
CA ARG A 64 13.53 -2.70 -10.78
C ARG A 64 13.91 -3.84 -11.73
N ASN A 65 12.99 -4.34 -12.54
CA ASN A 65 13.22 -5.42 -13.47
C ASN A 65 14.04 -5.00 -14.71
N SER A 66 14.14 -3.70 -14.99
CA SER A 66 14.89 -3.16 -16.10
C SER A 66 16.38 -2.96 -15.80
N ILE A 67 16.81 -3.09 -14.53
CA ILE A 67 18.19 -2.88 -14.11
C ILE A 67 18.88 -4.24 -13.98
N GLU A 68 19.94 -4.47 -14.76
CA GLU A 68 20.71 -5.73 -14.75
C GLU A 68 21.72 -5.81 -13.61
N ASN A 69 22.40 -4.69 -13.33
CA ASN A 69 23.41 -4.64 -12.26
C ASN A 69 22.76 -4.63 -10.87
N GLU A 70 23.04 -5.65 -10.06
CA GLU A 70 22.38 -5.87 -8.76
C GLU A 70 22.62 -4.73 -7.75
N ASP A 71 23.84 -4.15 -7.70
CA ASP A 71 24.14 -3.02 -6.78
C ASP A 71 23.37 -1.76 -7.18
N SER A 72 23.30 -1.48 -8.47
CA SER A 72 22.52 -0.37 -9.01
C SER A 72 21.02 -0.59 -8.82
N LYS A 73 20.54 -1.80 -9.04
CA LYS A 73 19.16 -2.23 -8.81
C LYS A 73 18.75 -1.98 -7.36
N ALA A 74 19.56 -2.43 -6.41
CA ALA A 74 19.31 -2.24 -4.99
C ALA A 74 19.19 -0.77 -4.62
N ARG A 75 20.16 0.05 -5.06
CA ARG A 75 20.21 1.48 -4.73
C ARG A 75 19.08 2.27 -5.37
N VAL A 76 18.85 2.09 -6.68
CA VAL A 76 17.80 2.82 -7.41
C VAL A 76 16.42 2.42 -6.91
N SER A 77 16.19 1.13 -6.66
CA SER A 77 14.94 0.61 -6.11
C SER A 77 14.63 1.17 -4.72
N ALA A 78 15.65 1.28 -3.86
CA ALA A 78 15.48 1.83 -2.53
C ALA A 78 15.10 3.32 -2.58
N ILE A 79 15.79 4.12 -3.41
CA ILE A 79 15.49 5.55 -3.59
C ILE A 79 14.07 5.73 -4.14
N TYR A 80 13.72 4.97 -5.17
CA TYR A 80 12.39 5.03 -5.77
C TYR A 80 11.28 4.70 -4.75
N ASN A 81 11.51 3.66 -3.92
CA ASN A 81 10.52 3.25 -2.92
C ASN A 81 10.31 4.29 -1.83
N ILE A 82 11.36 5.03 -1.43
CA ILE A 82 11.23 6.17 -0.51
C ILE A 82 10.36 7.27 -1.14
N ILE A 83 10.60 7.61 -2.40
CA ILE A 83 9.79 8.60 -3.13
C ILE A 83 8.34 8.12 -3.26
N ALA A 84 8.12 6.86 -3.64
CA ALA A 84 6.80 6.26 -3.75
C ALA A 84 6.03 6.31 -2.42
N PHE A 85 6.70 6.06 -1.29
CA PHE A 85 6.12 6.16 0.03
C PHE A 85 5.68 7.59 0.37
N VAL A 86 6.52 8.58 0.09
CA VAL A 86 6.16 10.01 0.28
C VAL A 86 4.96 10.37 -0.59
N MET A 87 4.94 9.96 -1.86
CA MET A 87 3.80 10.18 -2.77
C MET A 87 2.53 9.51 -2.28
N MET A 88 2.62 8.31 -1.73
CA MET A 88 1.49 7.62 -1.11
C MET A 88 0.89 8.45 0.04
N ILE A 89 1.72 9.01 0.92
CA ILE A 89 1.25 9.88 2.01
C ILE A 89 0.55 11.12 1.45
N VAL A 90 1.13 11.74 0.41
CA VAL A 90 0.54 12.93 -0.22
C VAL A 90 -0.81 12.60 -0.85
N PHE A 91 -0.89 11.58 -1.70
CA PHE A 91 -2.11 11.27 -2.46
C PHE A 91 -3.23 10.66 -1.62
N ILE A 92 -2.91 9.83 -0.64
CA ILE A 92 -3.93 9.14 0.18
C ILE A 92 -4.19 9.89 1.50
N GLY A 93 -3.16 10.51 2.07
CA GLY A 93 -3.25 11.14 3.39
C GLY A 93 -3.52 12.64 3.37
N ILE A 94 -2.78 13.39 2.55
CA ILE A 94 -2.80 14.85 2.58
C ILE A 94 -3.86 15.42 1.62
N LEU A 95 -3.79 15.04 0.35
CA LEU A 95 -4.63 15.61 -0.70
C LEU A 95 -6.13 15.51 -0.40
N PRO A 96 -6.67 14.35 0.03
CA PRO A 96 -8.09 14.24 0.34
C PRO A 96 -8.56 15.06 1.55
N ARG A 97 -7.62 15.48 2.41
CA ARG A 97 -7.93 16.35 3.55
C ARG A 97 -7.95 17.82 3.20
N MET A 98 -7.26 18.20 2.12
CA MET A 98 -7.19 19.58 1.63
C MET A 98 -8.25 19.89 0.58
N THR A 99 -8.92 18.88 0.07
CA THR A 99 -9.92 19.00 -1.02
C THR A 99 -11.23 18.35 -0.59
N ASP A 100 -12.32 18.72 -1.23
CA ASP A 100 -13.60 18.06 -1.02
C ASP A 100 -13.53 16.60 -1.49
N SER A 101 -13.86 15.67 -0.61
CA SER A 101 -13.86 14.23 -0.86
C SER A 101 -15.13 13.61 -0.29
N LEU A 102 -15.66 12.61 -0.97
CA LEU A 102 -16.79 11.81 -0.47
C LEU A 102 -16.38 10.86 0.66
N HIS A 103 -15.08 10.63 0.81
CA HIS A 103 -14.53 9.79 1.86
C HIS A 103 -14.34 10.57 3.17
N PRO A 104 -14.40 9.88 4.32
CA PRO A 104 -14.10 10.48 5.63
C PRO A 104 -12.73 11.16 5.67
N GLY A 105 -12.65 12.28 6.40
CA GLY A 105 -11.40 13.01 6.61
C GLY A 105 -11.17 14.19 5.66
N ASN A 106 -12.19 14.65 4.94
CA ASN A 106 -12.14 15.86 4.13
C ASN A 106 -12.24 17.13 4.99
N GLY A 107 -11.88 18.28 4.41
CA GLY A 107 -12.07 19.61 5.01
C GLY A 107 -11.41 19.78 6.39
N GLY A 108 -10.28 19.10 6.65
CA GLY A 108 -9.58 19.16 7.93
C GLY A 108 -10.18 18.29 9.01
N ASN A 109 -11.27 17.55 8.75
CA ASN A 109 -11.86 16.59 9.66
C ASN A 109 -10.87 15.42 9.89
N PRO A 110 -10.53 15.08 11.16
CA PRO A 110 -9.71 13.90 11.42
C PRO A 110 -10.49 12.66 10.99
N ALA A 111 -10.04 12.02 9.90
CA ALA A 111 -10.54 10.71 9.51
C ALA A 111 -10.52 9.80 10.76
N PHE A 112 -11.61 9.06 11.00
CA PHE A 112 -11.78 8.21 12.19
C PHE A 112 -12.19 8.92 13.48
N GLY A 113 -12.61 10.18 13.39
CA GLY A 113 -13.20 10.93 14.51
C GLY A 113 -14.65 10.55 14.80
N ASN A 114 -15.24 11.26 15.79
CA ASN A 114 -16.65 11.07 16.18
C ASN A 114 -17.65 11.44 15.07
N TYR A 115 -17.23 12.23 14.09
CA TYR A 115 -18.05 12.64 12.95
C TYR A 115 -18.19 11.54 11.88
N ASP A 116 -17.13 10.71 11.71
CA ASP A 116 -17.07 9.74 10.62
C ASP A 116 -17.51 8.34 11.06
N LEU A 117 -17.35 8.03 12.34
CA LEU A 117 -17.58 6.70 12.89
C LEU A 117 -18.43 6.79 14.16
N ASP A 118 -19.61 6.20 14.12
CA ASP A 118 -20.41 5.93 15.31
C ASP A 118 -19.67 5.03 16.32
N SER A 119 -20.04 5.10 17.60
CA SER A 119 -19.40 4.33 18.67
C SER A 119 -19.41 2.82 18.44
N ASN A 120 -20.51 2.28 17.89
CA ASN A 120 -20.62 0.86 17.54
C ASN A 120 -19.72 0.50 16.36
N MET A 121 -19.65 1.38 15.35
CA MET A 121 -18.81 1.21 14.19
C MET A 121 -17.32 1.22 14.55
N ARG A 122 -16.92 2.06 15.51
CA ARG A 122 -15.52 2.10 16.01
C ARG A 122 -15.09 0.79 16.68
N MET A 123 -15.98 0.13 17.43
CA MET A 123 -15.68 -1.15 18.06
C MET A 123 -15.34 -2.25 17.05
N VAL A 124 -15.86 -2.16 15.82
CA VAL A 124 -15.56 -3.11 14.74
C VAL A 124 -14.38 -2.62 13.89
N PHE A 125 -14.33 -1.34 13.60
CA PHE A 125 -13.36 -0.75 12.70
C PHE A 125 -11.92 -0.87 13.20
N TYR A 126 -11.63 -0.47 14.44
CA TYR A 126 -10.26 -0.52 14.97
C TYR A 126 -9.68 -1.94 15.08
N PRO A 127 -10.41 -2.95 15.61
CA PRO A 127 -9.93 -4.32 15.57
C PRO A 127 -9.72 -4.85 14.13
N ALA A 128 -10.59 -4.46 13.19
CA ALA A 128 -10.41 -4.84 11.77
C ALA A 128 -9.13 -4.24 11.18
N VAL A 129 -8.83 -2.96 11.44
CA VAL A 129 -7.58 -2.32 11.00
C VAL A 129 -6.36 -3.05 11.58
N ILE A 130 -6.37 -3.34 12.87
CA ILE A 130 -5.29 -4.10 13.52
C ILE A 130 -5.15 -5.48 12.88
N GLY A 131 -6.27 -6.19 12.67
CA GLY A 131 -6.28 -7.50 12.01
C GLY A 131 -5.65 -7.47 10.61
N TRP A 132 -6.01 -6.47 9.80
CA TRP A 132 -5.43 -6.29 8.46
C TRP A 132 -3.93 -5.98 8.50
N ILE A 133 -3.47 -5.17 9.45
CA ILE A 133 -2.03 -4.89 9.64
C ILE A 133 -1.29 -6.17 10.02
N LEU A 134 -1.84 -6.97 10.94
CA LEU A 134 -1.24 -8.23 11.37
C LEU A 134 -1.17 -9.24 10.22
N ILE A 135 -2.24 -9.41 9.44
CA ILE A 135 -2.28 -10.29 8.27
C ILE A 135 -1.26 -9.83 7.22
N GLY A 136 -1.23 -8.55 6.89
CA GLY A 136 -0.25 -8.00 5.93
C GLY A 136 1.19 -8.23 6.37
N SER A 137 1.48 -7.98 7.64
CA SER A 137 2.81 -8.21 8.24
C SER A 137 3.18 -9.69 8.22
N TRP A 138 2.24 -10.57 8.54
CA TRP A 138 2.45 -12.01 8.51
C TRP A 138 2.74 -12.53 7.10
N ILE A 139 1.97 -12.10 6.10
CA ILE A 139 2.21 -12.46 4.69
C ILE A 139 3.59 -11.98 4.23
N ALA A 140 3.98 -10.76 4.58
CA ALA A 140 5.31 -10.23 4.25
C ALA A 140 6.44 -11.06 4.89
N GLN A 141 6.28 -11.44 6.17
CA GLN A 141 7.25 -12.30 6.88
C GLN A 141 7.34 -13.70 6.27
N LEU A 142 6.20 -14.30 5.89
CA LEU A 142 6.19 -15.63 5.25
C LEU A 142 6.92 -15.60 3.91
N ARG A 143 6.66 -14.61 3.07
CA ARG A 143 7.35 -14.44 1.78
C ARG A 143 8.85 -14.28 1.96
N PHE A 144 9.27 -13.47 2.93
CA PHE A 144 10.68 -13.28 3.26
C PHE A 144 11.33 -14.61 3.70
N ARG A 145 10.69 -15.38 4.59
CA ARG A 145 11.20 -16.68 5.05
C ARG A 145 11.31 -17.70 3.92
N ILE A 146 10.31 -17.79 3.06
CA ILE A 146 10.33 -18.69 1.89
C ILE A 146 11.53 -18.36 1.01
N LYS A 147 11.74 -17.07 0.72
CA LYS A 147 12.86 -16.63 -0.12
C LYS A 147 14.23 -16.93 0.49
N LEU A 148 14.39 -16.77 1.81
CA LEU A 148 15.61 -17.16 2.50
C LEU A 148 15.88 -18.66 2.38
N LEU A 149 14.84 -19.50 2.49
CA LEU A 149 14.99 -20.97 2.34
C LEU A 149 15.37 -21.34 0.90
N GLU A 150 14.82 -20.68 -0.13
CA GLU A 150 15.20 -20.87 -1.53
C GLU A 150 16.70 -20.60 -1.73
N ILE A 151 17.21 -19.45 -1.26
CA ILE A 151 18.62 -19.07 -1.39
C ILE A 151 19.53 -20.06 -0.64
N ASN A 152 19.15 -20.46 0.56
CA ASN A 152 19.96 -21.44 1.29
C ASN A 152 20.02 -22.81 0.60
N LYS A 153 18.96 -23.20 -0.11
CA LYS A 153 18.92 -24.44 -0.89
C LYS A 153 19.79 -24.38 -2.15
N GLU A 154 19.90 -23.22 -2.78
CA GLU A 154 20.76 -23.02 -3.96
C GLU A 154 22.26 -23.00 -3.60
N ASN A 155 22.60 -22.73 -2.34
CA ASN A 155 23.98 -22.66 -1.85
C ASN A 155 24.49 -24.01 -1.27
N ILE A 156 23.70 -25.09 -1.28
CA ILE A 156 24.05 -26.45 -0.86
C ILE A 156 24.27 -27.33 -2.09
#